data_0efe4061a1ca0048a0fd076ab7a0a39d
#
_entry.id   0efe4061a1ca0048a0fd076ab7a0a39d
#
_cell.length_a   1.000
_cell.length_b   1.000
_cell.length_c   1.000
_cell.angle_alpha   90.00
_cell.angle_beta   90.00
_cell.angle_gamma   90.00
#
_symmetry.space_group_name_H-M   'P 1'
#
loop_
_entity.id
_entity.type
_entity.pdbx_description
1 polymer ?
#
loop_
_entity_poly.entity_id
_entity_poly.type
_entity_poly.pdbx_seq_one_letter_code
_entity_poly.pdbx_strand_id
1 'polypeptide(L)'
;MSKQDRIKWNQRYAEGSYNKNNPVTLVKDWLPGLPVGRALDVACGAGRNAILLAQAGYHVDAVDISSEGLNLARKVAENQGLSINWIEQDLDQPYQFDTDYDLIIVMWYVNPGLISRLCDCLAPGGYLLCEEHLITDEEVIGPTSSDYRVAPGDLLETVSGVDVLLYEESIEMNSDGERVASARVVVKNGQGSH
;
A
#
# COMPACT_ATOMS: atom_id res chain seq x y z
N MET A 1 -7.56 9.88 8.50
CA MET A 1 -7.74 9.08 9.75
C MET A 1 -7.83 10.02 10.94
N SER A 2 -8.72 9.76 11.88
CA SER A 2 -8.91 10.60 13.05
C SER A 2 -7.95 10.21 14.19
N LYS A 3 -7.90 11.03 15.25
CA LYS A 3 -7.22 10.64 16.50
C LYS A 3 -7.73 9.28 17.03
N GLN A 4 -8.99 8.94 16.74
CA GLN A 4 -9.60 7.65 17.11
C GLN A 4 -9.03 6.50 16.27
N ASP A 5 -8.75 6.71 14.99
CA ASP A 5 -8.13 5.70 14.13
C ASP A 5 -6.71 5.37 14.59
N ARG A 6 -5.92 6.37 14.97
CA ARG A 6 -4.59 6.16 15.58
C ARG A 6 -4.67 5.26 16.81
N ILE A 7 -5.60 5.55 17.73
CA ILE A 7 -5.79 4.74 18.95
C ILE A 7 -6.20 3.32 18.58
N LYS A 8 -7.17 3.16 17.66
CA LYS A 8 -7.68 1.88 17.19
C LYS A 8 -6.56 1.02 16.56
N TRP A 9 -5.74 1.60 15.67
CA TRP A 9 -4.66 0.87 15.01
C TRP A 9 -3.54 0.52 15.97
N ASN A 10 -3.12 1.46 16.84
CA ASN A 10 -2.13 1.17 17.90
C ASN A 10 -2.59 -0.02 18.76
N GLN A 11 -3.85 -0.04 19.19
CA GLN A 11 -4.38 -1.13 19.98
C GLN A 11 -4.33 -2.46 19.21
N ARG A 12 -4.75 -2.50 17.95
CA ARG A 12 -4.74 -3.70 17.10
C ARG A 12 -3.34 -4.29 16.92
N TYR A 13 -2.33 -3.43 16.70
CA TYR A 13 -0.95 -3.87 16.59
C TYR A 13 -0.38 -4.34 17.94
N ALA A 14 -0.66 -3.65 19.03
CA ALA A 14 -0.26 -4.05 20.37
C ALA A 14 -0.85 -5.41 20.80
N GLU A 15 -2.10 -5.70 20.42
CA GLU A 15 -2.79 -6.97 20.69
C GLU A 15 -2.36 -8.12 19.75
N GLY A 16 -1.54 -7.83 18.73
CA GLY A 16 -1.12 -8.82 17.73
C GLY A 16 -2.19 -9.24 16.74
N SER A 17 -3.37 -8.59 16.78
CA SER A 17 -4.53 -8.96 15.96
C SER A 17 -4.32 -8.69 14.46
N TYR A 18 -3.28 -7.94 14.07
CA TYR A 18 -3.02 -7.50 12.70
C TYR A 18 -1.60 -7.78 12.21
N ASN A 19 -0.90 -8.71 12.86
CA ASN A 19 0.48 -9.09 12.49
C ASN A 19 0.47 -10.08 11.30
N LYS A 20 0.05 -9.59 10.12
CA LYS A 20 0.22 -10.36 8.88
C LYS A 20 1.68 -10.21 8.43
N ASN A 21 2.42 -11.32 8.42
CA ASN A 21 3.86 -11.33 8.07
C ASN A 21 4.10 -11.52 6.56
N ASN A 22 3.11 -12.03 5.82
CA ASN A 22 3.27 -12.29 4.41
C ASN A 22 3.01 -11.01 3.59
N PRO A 23 3.96 -10.60 2.74
CA PRO A 23 3.72 -9.51 1.79
C PRO A 23 2.55 -9.81 0.86
N VAL A 24 1.89 -8.75 0.37
CA VAL A 24 0.76 -8.85 -0.54
C VAL A 24 1.20 -9.50 -1.86
N THR A 25 0.36 -10.37 -2.41
CA THR A 25 0.66 -11.14 -3.62
C THR A 25 0.95 -10.23 -4.81
N LEU A 26 0.15 -9.18 -5.00
CA LEU A 26 0.38 -8.19 -6.07
C LEU A 26 1.81 -7.63 -6.03
N VAL A 27 2.32 -7.28 -4.83
CA VAL A 27 3.69 -6.77 -4.68
C VAL A 27 4.72 -7.84 -5.03
N LYS A 28 4.54 -9.07 -4.53
CA LYS A 28 5.47 -10.18 -4.81
C LYS A 28 5.58 -10.51 -6.30
N ASP A 29 4.46 -10.47 -6.99
CA ASP A 29 4.38 -10.88 -8.40
C ASP A 29 4.99 -9.82 -9.33
N TRP A 30 4.81 -8.54 -9.02
CA TRP A 30 5.33 -7.45 -9.84
C TRP A 30 6.77 -7.09 -9.55
N LEU A 31 7.19 -7.16 -8.29
CA LEU A 31 8.50 -6.70 -7.82
C LEU A 31 9.70 -7.22 -8.66
N PRO A 32 9.77 -8.49 -9.11
CA PRO A 32 10.90 -9.00 -9.88
C PRO A 32 11.11 -8.32 -11.24
N GLY A 33 10.08 -7.69 -11.79
CA GLY A 33 10.12 -7.01 -13.09
C GLY A 33 10.32 -5.50 -13.01
N LEU A 34 10.38 -4.93 -11.81
CA LEU A 34 10.44 -3.48 -11.60
C LEU A 34 11.87 -2.99 -11.37
N PRO A 35 12.18 -1.74 -11.81
CA PRO A 35 13.49 -1.14 -11.56
C PRO A 35 13.67 -0.87 -10.06
N VAL A 36 14.84 -1.21 -9.52
CA VAL A 36 15.19 -0.91 -8.12
C VAL A 36 15.60 0.55 -8.00
N GLY A 37 15.07 1.25 -6.99
CA GLY A 37 15.38 2.65 -6.73
C GLY A 37 14.74 3.12 -5.43
N ARG A 38 14.06 4.27 -5.43
CA ARG A 38 13.29 4.76 -4.28
C ARG A 38 11.89 4.17 -4.26
N ALA A 39 11.45 3.70 -3.10
CA ALA A 39 10.10 3.19 -2.93
C ALA A 39 9.36 3.85 -1.77
N LEU A 40 8.04 3.99 -1.92
CA LEU A 40 7.13 4.47 -0.89
C LEU A 40 6.09 3.38 -0.58
N ASP A 41 6.02 2.96 0.69
CA ASP A 41 4.97 2.07 1.21
C ASP A 41 3.98 2.91 2.03
N VAL A 42 2.78 3.11 1.49
CA VAL A 42 1.74 3.98 2.04
C VAL A 42 0.78 3.16 2.90
N ALA A 43 0.55 3.61 4.15
CA ALA A 43 -0.17 2.86 5.17
C ALA A 43 0.46 1.48 5.42
N CYS A 44 1.78 1.48 5.64
CA CYS A 44 2.62 0.29 5.67
C CYS A 44 2.34 -0.67 6.84
N GLY A 45 1.64 -0.21 7.88
CA GLY A 45 1.32 -0.99 9.08
C GLY A 45 2.56 -1.52 9.80
N ALA A 46 2.60 -2.84 10.00
CA ALA A 46 3.77 -3.52 10.57
C ALA A 46 4.86 -3.85 9.52
N GLY A 47 4.85 -3.18 8.36
CA GLY A 47 5.97 -3.10 7.43
C GLY A 47 6.23 -4.33 6.57
N ARG A 48 5.29 -5.26 6.43
CA ARG A 48 5.51 -6.52 5.66
C ARG A 48 5.97 -6.30 4.22
N ASN A 49 5.39 -5.29 3.54
CA ASN A 49 5.78 -4.95 2.17
C ASN A 49 7.04 -4.07 2.16
N ALA A 50 7.15 -3.07 3.05
CA ALA A 50 8.35 -2.25 3.19
C ALA A 50 9.62 -3.09 3.40
N ILE A 51 9.53 -4.13 4.24
CA ILE A 51 10.63 -5.07 4.49
C ILE A 51 10.98 -5.85 3.22
N LEU A 52 9.98 -6.35 2.47
CA LEU A 52 10.21 -7.02 1.18
C LEU A 52 10.90 -6.09 0.18
N LEU A 53 10.45 -4.84 0.07
CA LEU A 53 11.07 -3.84 -0.80
C LEU A 53 12.54 -3.56 -0.42
N ALA A 54 12.82 -3.40 0.88
CA ALA A 54 14.19 -3.19 1.36
C ALA A 54 15.08 -4.43 1.10
N GLN A 55 14.56 -5.65 1.27
CA GLN A 55 15.25 -6.89 0.92
C GLN A 55 15.57 -6.96 -0.58
N ALA A 56 14.71 -6.40 -1.43
CA ALA A 56 14.93 -6.31 -2.87
C ALA A 56 15.88 -5.17 -3.28
N GLY A 57 16.40 -4.39 -2.32
CA GLY A 57 17.41 -3.36 -2.53
C GLY A 57 16.86 -1.93 -2.72
N TYR A 58 15.57 -1.71 -2.52
CA TYR A 58 15.01 -0.36 -2.59
C TYR A 58 15.41 0.50 -1.39
N HIS A 59 15.54 1.81 -1.62
CA HIS A 59 15.54 2.83 -0.56
C HIS A 59 14.09 3.14 -0.20
N VAL A 60 13.64 2.66 0.95
CA VAL A 60 12.21 2.66 1.31
C VAL A 60 11.88 3.76 2.29
N ASP A 61 10.87 4.57 1.94
CA ASP A 61 10.09 5.40 2.84
C ASP A 61 8.80 4.65 3.17
N ALA A 62 8.50 4.43 4.46
CA ALA A 62 7.33 3.69 4.92
C ALA A 62 6.51 4.53 5.89
N VAL A 63 5.26 4.80 5.52
CA VAL A 63 4.40 5.77 6.20
C VAL A 63 3.19 5.08 6.80
N ASP A 64 2.93 5.30 8.09
CA ASP A 64 1.72 4.84 8.77
C ASP A 64 1.32 5.79 9.92
N ILE A 65 0.05 5.76 10.32
CA ILE A 65 -0.43 6.53 11.48
C ILE A 65 -0.10 5.85 12.81
N SER A 66 0.12 4.54 12.80
CA SER A 66 0.32 3.72 13.99
C SER A 66 1.79 3.67 14.41
N SER A 67 2.12 4.34 15.50
CA SER A 67 3.44 4.22 16.12
C SER A 67 3.74 2.79 16.56
N GLU A 68 2.74 2.03 17.00
CA GLU A 68 2.92 0.63 17.40
C GLU A 68 3.22 -0.27 16.20
N GLY A 69 2.51 -0.07 15.06
CA GLY A 69 2.82 -0.77 13.82
C GLY A 69 4.25 -0.49 13.36
N LEU A 70 4.63 0.78 13.30
CA LEU A 70 5.98 1.20 12.92
C LEU A 70 7.07 0.66 13.88
N ASN A 71 6.80 0.59 15.19
CA ASN A 71 7.74 0.02 16.17
C ASN A 71 7.95 -1.49 15.95
N LEU A 72 6.88 -2.22 15.63
CA LEU A 72 6.99 -3.64 15.28
C LEU A 72 7.81 -3.83 13.99
N ALA A 73 7.49 -3.05 12.95
CA ALA A 73 8.18 -3.08 11.68
C ALA A 73 9.68 -2.77 11.82
N ARG A 74 10.03 -1.73 12.59
CA ARG A 74 11.42 -1.32 12.85
C ARG A 74 12.23 -2.45 13.49
N LYS A 75 11.67 -3.12 14.51
CA LYS A 75 12.35 -4.24 15.17
C LYS A 75 12.64 -5.39 14.20
N VAL A 76 11.70 -5.70 13.30
CA VAL A 76 11.89 -6.76 12.30
C VAL A 76 12.98 -6.36 11.30
N ALA A 77 12.96 -5.12 10.82
CA ALA A 77 13.96 -4.60 9.88
C ALA A 77 15.37 -4.58 10.51
N GLU A 78 15.51 -4.09 11.74
CA GLU A 78 16.77 -4.07 12.49
C GLU A 78 17.36 -5.48 12.67
N ASN A 79 16.54 -6.46 13.01
CA ASN A 79 16.97 -7.86 13.16
C ASN A 79 17.47 -8.48 11.85
N GLN A 80 17.08 -7.90 10.71
CA GLN A 80 17.49 -8.33 9.37
C GLN A 80 18.59 -7.42 8.78
N GLY A 81 19.06 -6.42 9.53
CA GLY A 81 20.06 -5.46 9.04
C GLY A 81 19.56 -4.53 7.93
N LEU A 82 18.24 -4.32 7.84
CA LEU A 82 17.63 -3.48 6.82
C LEU A 82 17.49 -2.04 7.32
N SER A 83 17.73 -1.08 6.44
CA SER A 83 17.52 0.36 6.69
C SER A 83 16.29 0.83 5.94
N ILE A 84 15.27 1.30 6.68
CA ILE A 84 14.01 1.82 6.15
C ILE A 84 13.69 3.12 6.89
N ASN A 85 13.26 4.14 6.16
CA ASN A 85 12.79 5.40 6.75
C ASN A 85 11.33 5.25 7.20
N TRP A 86 11.12 5.15 8.52
CA TRP A 86 9.80 4.97 9.11
C TRP A 86 9.20 6.32 9.49
N ILE A 87 8.06 6.66 8.91
CA ILE A 87 7.40 7.97 9.04
C ILE A 87 6.03 7.80 9.70
N GLU A 88 5.85 8.36 10.90
CA GLU A 88 4.55 8.43 11.56
C GLU A 88 3.78 9.64 11.04
N GLN A 89 2.72 9.39 10.25
CA GLN A 89 1.92 10.44 9.63
C GLN A 89 0.45 10.03 9.51
N ASP A 90 -0.44 10.97 9.81
CA ASP A 90 -1.86 10.85 9.49
C ASP A 90 -2.09 11.26 8.03
N LEU A 91 -2.40 10.28 7.19
CA LEU A 91 -2.55 10.46 5.74
C LEU A 91 -3.84 11.18 5.32
N ASP A 92 -4.78 11.42 6.25
CA ASP A 92 -5.95 12.28 6.01
C ASP A 92 -5.66 13.75 6.30
N GLN A 93 -4.50 14.04 6.91
CA GLN A 93 -4.02 15.41 7.07
C GLN A 93 -3.18 15.81 5.86
N PRO A 94 -3.08 17.12 5.57
CA PRO A 94 -2.17 17.59 4.53
C PRO A 94 -0.75 17.08 4.79
N TYR A 95 -0.25 16.29 3.88
CA TYR A 95 1.12 15.79 3.90
C TYR A 95 1.71 15.91 2.49
N GLN A 96 2.91 16.45 2.41
CA GLN A 96 3.64 16.55 1.17
C GLN A 96 4.64 15.40 1.09
N PHE A 97 4.37 14.49 0.17
CA PHE A 97 5.33 13.44 -0.18
C PHE A 97 6.47 14.04 -0.99
N ASP A 98 7.62 13.40 -0.91
CA ASP A 98 8.68 13.64 -1.89
C ASP A 98 8.20 13.23 -3.29
N THR A 99 8.97 13.59 -4.30
CA THR A 99 8.78 13.17 -5.69
C THR A 99 9.85 12.17 -6.10
N ASP A 100 9.75 11.68 -7.33
CA ASP A 100 10.73 10.81 -7.96
C ASP A 100 10.85 9.42 -7.29
N TYR A 101 9.71 8.83 -6.91
CA TYR A 101 9.65 7.43 -6.51
C TYR A 101 9.60 6.50 -7.73
N ASP A 102 10.50 5.51 -7.77
CA ASP A 102 10.49 4.45 -8.77
C ASP A 102 9.35 3.46 -8.54
N LEU A 103 8.93 3.31 -7.28
CA LEU A 103 7.82 2.45 -6.89
C LEU A 103 7.02 3.05 -5.74
N ILE A 104 5.70 3.13 -5.90
CA ILE A 104 4.77 3.46 -4.83
C ILE A 104 3.81 2.28 -4.65
N ILE A 105 3.57 1.87 -3.41
CA ILE A 105 2.57 0.84 -3.10
C ILE A 105 1.56 1.35 -2.09
N VAL A 106 0.27 1.01 -2.34
CA VAL A 106 -0.86 1.32 -1.46
C VAL A 106 -1.69 0.05 -1.32
N MET A 107 -1.67 -0.57 -0.14
CA MET A 107 -2.30 -1.87 0.07
C MET A 107 -3.31 -1.81 1.22
N TRP A 108 -4.59 -1.97 0.89
CA TRP A 108 -5.69 -2.05 1.86
C TRP A 108 -5.92 -0.74 2.64
N TYR A 109 -5.69 0.41 1.97
CA TYR A 109 -5.90 1.73 2.51
C TYR A 109 -6.69 2.62 1.55
N VAL A 110 -8.00 2.66 1.74
CA VAL A 110 -8.93 3.38 0.85
C VAL A 110 -8.85 4.88 1.07
N ASN A 111 -8.24 5.59 0.14
CA ASN A 111 -8.24 7.05 0.04
C ASN A 111 -8.04 7.48 -1.44
N PRO A 112 -9.14 7.57 -2.23
CA PRO A 112 -9.05 7.89 -3.65
C PRO A 112 -8.30 9.18 -3.95
N GLY A 113 -8.54 10.23 -3.17
CA GLY A 113 -7.88 11.53 -3.35
C GLY A 113 -6.36 11.47 -3.09
N LEU A 114 -5.91 10.54 -2.25
CA LEU A 114 -4.48 10.31 -2.02
C LEU A 114 -3.85 9.56 -3.20
N ILE A 115 -4.50 8.52 -3.71
CA ILE A 115 -3.97 7.71 -4.82
C ILE A 115 -3.69 8.59 -6.04
N SER A 116 -4.63 9.48 -6.40
CA SER A 116 -4.43 10.43 -7.50
C SER A 116 -3.18 11.31 -7.31
N ARG A 117 -2.97 11.84 -6.10
CA ARG A 117 -1.78 12.66 -5.77
C ARG A 117 -0.47 11.85 -5.79
N LEU A 118 -0.52 10.57 -5.45
CA LEU A 118 0.65 9.70 -5.47
C LEU A 118 1.13 9.42 -6.90
N CYS A 119 0.24 9.45 -7.90
CA CYS A 119 0.64 9.36 -9.30
C CYS A 119 1.58 10.52 -9.68
N ASP A 120 1.37 11.72 -9.13
CA ASP A 120 2.23 12.89 -9.37
C ASP A 120 3.60 12.78 -8.68
N CYS A 121 3.75 11.86 -7.73
CA CYS A 121 5.01 11.61 -7.00
C CYS A 121 5.90 10.55 -7.69
N LEU A 122 5.43 9.93 -8.77
CA LEU A 122 6.20 8.93 -9.50
C LEU A 122 7.32 9.57 -10.33
N ALA A 123 8.49 8.97 -10.26
CA ALA A 123 9.58 9.24 -11.21
C ALA A 123 9.13 8.95 -12.65
N PRO A 124 9.77 9.56 -13.67
CA PRO A 124 9.59 9.12 -15.04
C PRO A 124 9.90 7.63 -15.20
N GLY A 125 8.92 6.85 -15.67
CA GLY A 125 9.01 5.39 -15.75
C GLY A 125 8.73 4.64 -14.44
N GLY A 126 8.42 5.34 -13.35
CA GLY A 126 8.05 4.77 -12.06
C GLY A 126 6.67 4.11 -12.06
N TYR A 127 6.42 3.26 -11.07
CA TYR A 127 5.21 2.43 -10.97
C TYR A 127 4.44 2.70 -9.68
N LEU A 128 3.10 2.63 -9.76
CA LEU A 128 2.24 2.56 -8.58
C LEU A 128 1.46 1.26 -8.63
N LEU A 129 1.48 0.52 -7.53
CA LEU A 129 0.68 -0.68 -7.30
C LEU A 129 -0.33 -0.38 -6.19
N CYS A 130 -1.60 -0.61 -6.46
CA CYS A 130 -2.65 -0.44 -5.46
C CYS A 130 -3.58 -1.66 -5.45
N GLU A 131 -3.94 -2.12 -4.25
CA GLU A 131 -4.93 -3.16 -4.02
C GLU A 131 -5.82 -2.79 -2.85
N GLU A 132 -7.15 -2.74 -3.10
CA GLU A 132 -8.16 -2.34 -2.13
C GLU A 132 -9.28 -3.36 -2.01
N HIS A 133 -9.95 -3.37 -0.86
CA HIS A 133 -11.17 -4.16 -0.70
C HIS A 133 -12.30 -3.61 -1.59
N LEU A 134 -12.92 -4.51 -2.37
CA LEU A 134 -14.03 -4.17 -3.27
C LEU A 134 -15.38 -4.30 -2.55
N ILE A 135 -16.30 -3.38 -2.81
CA ILE A 135 -17.72 -3.51 -2.41
C ILE A 135 -18.34 -4.65 -3.22
N THR A 136 -19.02 -5.57 -2.54
CA THR A 136 -19.72 -6.70 -3.14
C THR A 136 -20.86 -7.16 -2.24
N ASP A 137 -21.89 -7.77 -2.82
CA ASP A 137 -22.97 -8.44 -2.11
C ASP A 137 -22.61 -9.89 -1.73
N GLU A 138 -21.47 -10.38 -2.18
CA GLU A 138 -20.97 -11.71 -1.87
C GLU A 138 -20.41 -11.80 -0.45
N GLU A 139 -20.49 -13.00 0.13
CA GLU A 139 -19.87 -13.27 1.42
C GLU A 139 -18.35 -13.39 1.28
N VAL A 140 -17.64 -12.40 1.81
CA VAL A 140 -16.19 -12.27 1.74
C VAL A 140 -15.61 -11.74 3.04
N ILE A 141 -14.35 -12.05 3.32
CA ILE A 141 -13.64 -11.46 4.46
C ILE A 141 -13.24 -10.00 4.15
N GLY A 142 -12.91 -9.27 5.20
CA GLY A 142 -12.43 -7.88 5.12
C GLY A 142 -13.25 -6.93 5.97
N PRO A 143 -13.09 -5.62 5.78
CA PRO A 143 -13.85 -4.61 6.51
C PRO A 143 -15.36 -4.76 6.27
N THR A 144 -16.16 -4.62 7.34
CA THR A 144 -17.62 -4.65 7.23
C THR A 144 -18.21 -3.31 6.77
N SER A 145 -17.51 -2.19 7.05
CA SER A 145 -17.94 -0.86 6.59
C SER A 145 -17.50 -0.62 5.15
N SER A 146 -18.41 -0.06 4.35
CA SER A 146 -18.13 0.43 2.99
C SER A 146 -17.08 1.55 2.95
N ASP A 147 -16.87 2.28 4.04
CA ASP A 147 -15.86 3.34 4.13
C ASP A 147 -14.42 2.82 3.92
N TYR A 148 -14.22 1.52 4.07
CA TYR A 148 -12.94 0.84 3.86
C TYR A 148 -12.95 -0.08 2.62
N ARG A 149 -13.84 0.21 1.67
CA ARG A 149 -13.98 -0.52 0.41
C ARG A 149 -14.18 0.46 -0.73
N VAL A 150 -13.70 0.12 -1.92
CA VAL A 150 -13.95 0.87 -3.16
C VAL A 150 -15.16 0.29 -3.89
N ALA A 151 -15.97 1.15 -4.52
CA ALA A 151 -17.02 0.68 -5.41
C ALA A 151 -16.40 0.17 -6.74
N PRO A 152 -17.12 -0.70 -7.46
CA PRO A 152 -16.68 -1.12 -8.79
C PRO A 152 -16.42 0.08 -9.72
N GLY A 153 -15.23 0.12 -10.33
CA GLY A 153 -14.77 1.20 -11.19
C GLY A 153 -14.00 2.31 -10.47
N ASP A 154 -14.28 2.57 -9.19
CA ASP A 154 -13.73 3.72 -8.46
C ASP A 154 -12.19 3.74 -8.45
N LEU A 155 -11.55 2.59 -8.27
CA LEU A 155 -10.09 2.54 -8.22
C LEU A 155 -9.45 2.95 -9.55
N LEU A 156 -10.05 2.57 -10.67
CA LEU A 156 -9.59 2.97 -12.01
C LEU A 156 -9.75 4.48 -12.22
N GLU A 157 -10.83 5.08 -11.70
CA GLU A 157 -11.09 6.51 -11.84
C GLU A 157 -10.10 7.38 -11.03
N THR A 158 -9.43 6.80 -10.02
CA THR A 158 -8.44 7.55 -9.21
C THR A 158 -7.12 7.78 -9.92
N VAL A 159 -6.80 7.00 -10.96
CA VAL A 159 -5.54 7.09 -11.67
C VAL A 159 -5.71 7.86 -12.97
N SER A 160 -4.98 8.95 -13.12
CA SER A 160 -5.03 9.80 -14.32
C SER A 160 -3.62 10.27 -14.69
N GLY A 161 -3.38 10.52 -15.98
CA GLY A 161 -2.08 10.99 -16.47
C GLY A 161 -0.97 9.94 -16.45
N VAL A 162 -1.31 8.67 -16.27
CA VAL A 162 -0.40 7.53 -16.20
C VAL A 162 -0.90 6.39 -17.08
N ASP A 163 -0.01 5.49 -17.48
CA ASP A 163 -0.36 4.31 -18.26
C ASP A 163 -0.88 3.19 -17.34
N VAL A 164 -2.10 2.73 -17.55
CA VAL A 164 -2.67 1.60 -16.81
C VAL A 164 -2.16 0.30 -17.41
N LEU A 165 -1.39 -0.47 -16.64
CA LEU A 165 -0.83 -1.76 -17.06
C LEU A 165 -1.67 -2.96 -16.61
N LEU A 166 -2.34 -2.82 -15.46
CA LEU A 166 -3.29 -3.79 -14.91
C LEU A 166 -4.45 -3.04 -14.29
N TYR A 167 -5.65 -3.49 -14.56
CA TYR A 167 -6.84 -3.21 -13.76
C TYR A 167 -7.66 -4.49 -13.65
N GLU A 168 -8.02 -4.87 -12.44
CA GLU A 168 -8.76 -6.09 -12.17
C GLU A 168 -9.65 -5.91 -10.95
N GLU A 169 -10.87 -6.41 -11.04
CA GLU A 169 -11.78 -6.58 -9.93
C GLU A 169 -12.15 -8.07 -9.85
N SER A 170 -11.89 -8.69 -8.72
CA SER A 170 -12.08 -10.12 -8.57
C SER A 170 -12.51 -10.52 -7.16
N ILE A 171 -13.08 -11.71 -7.08
CA ILE A 171 -13.30 -12.43 -5.82
C ILE A 171 -12.50 -13.71 -5.88
N GLU A 172 -11.45 -13.78 -5.08
CA GLU A 172 -10.49 -14.88 -5.09
C GLU A 172 -10.33 -15.50 -3.71
N MET A 173 -9.81 -16.73 -3.69
CA MET A 173 -9.38 -17.36 -2.44
C MET A 173 -7.98 -16.86 -2.09
N ASN A 174 -7.80 -16.35 -0.87
CA ASN A 174 -6.49 -16.03 -0.36
C ASN A 174 -5.71 -17.31 0.05
N SER A 175 -4.47 -17.14 0.50
CA SER A 175 -3.61 -18.26 0.96
C SER A 175 -4.19 -19.04 2.13
N ASP A 176 -5.11 -18.44 2.87
CA ASP A 176 -5.74 -19.03 4.07
C ASP A 176 -7.06 -19.74 3.72
N GLY A 177 -7.43 -19.78 2.43
CA GLY A 177 -8.65 -20.40 1.93
C GLY A 177 -9.92 -19.58 2.18
N GLU A 178 -9.77 -18.25 2.36
CA GLU A 178 -10.89 -17.34 2.59
C GLU A 178 -11.14 -16.51 1.32
N ARG A 179 -12.42 -16.24 1.02
CA ARG A 179 -12.82 -15.41 -0.13
C ARG A 179 -12.58 -13.94 0.16
N VAL A 180 -11.88 -13.26 -0.73
CA VAL A 180 -11.57 -11.82 -0.68
C VAL A 180 -12.06 -11.17 -1.96
N ALA A 181 -12.83 -10.09 -1.85
CA ALA A 181 -13.12 -9.22 -2.98
C ALA A 181 -12.12 -8.07 -3.00
N SER A 182 -11.42 -7.90 -4.12
CA SER A 182 -10.42 -6.85 -4.29
C SER A 182 -10.52 -6.16 -5.66
N ALA A 183 -10.15 -4.89 -5.68
CA ALA A 183 -9.82 -4.12 -6.86
C ALA A 183 -8.32 -3.87 -6.88
N ARG A 184 -7.67 -4.09 -8.02
CA ARG A 184 -6.23 -3.93 -8.21
C ARG A 184 -5.96 -3.01 -9.38
N VAL A 185 -5.01 -2.11 -9.22
CA VAL A 185 -4.50 -1.30 -10.33
C VAL A 185 -2.97 -1.25 -10.26
N VAL A 186 -2.34 -1.38 -11.42
CA VAL A 186 -0.91 -1.12 -11.60
C VAL A 186 -0.77 -0.10 -12.71
N VAL A 187 -0.08 0.97 -12.43
CA VAL A 187 0.15 2.04 -13.40
C VAL A 187 1.64 2.34 -13.52
N LYS A 188 1.99 2.96 -14.64
CA LYS A 188 3.34 3.45 -14.92
C LYS A 188 3.28 4.92 -15.33
N ASN A 189 4.18 5.73 -14.80
CA ASN A 189 4.38 7.08 -15.31
C ASN A 189 5.13 7.03 -16.64
N GLY A 190 4.39 7.18 -17.74
CA GLY A 190 4.93 7.16 -19.11
C GLY A 190 5.73 8.42 -19.50
N GLN A 191 5.77 9.45 -18.66
CA GLN A 191 6.50 10.69 -18.95
C GLN A 191 8.01 10.50 -18.74
N GLY A 192 8.73 10.08 -19.77
CA GLY A 192 10.18 9.85 -19.65
C GLY A 192 10.90 9.53 -20.95
N SER A 193 10.32 9.88 -22.09
CA SER A 193 10.98 9.69 -23.40
C SER A 193 10.77 10.93 -24.26
N HIS A 194 11.57 11.94 -23.98
CA HIS A 194 11.85 13.00 -24.96
C HIS A 194 13.32 13.31 -24.97
#